data_305fa7ede6727f0edba31d935a85fa4f
#
_entry.id   305fa7ede6727f0edba31d935a85fa4f
#
_cell.length_a   1.000
_cell.length_b   1.000
_cell.length_c   1.000
_cell.angle_alpha   90.00
_cell.angle_beta   90.00
_cell.angle_gamma   90.00
#
_symmetry.space_group_name_H-M   'P 1'
#
loop_
_entity.id
_entity.type
_entity.pdbx_description
1 polymer ?
#
loop_
_entity_poly.entity_id
_entity_poly.type
_entity_poly.pdbx_seq_one_letter_code
_entity_poly.pdbx_strand_id
1 'polypeptide(L)'
;LTTEKTVNLVARVNGTLQSTFYVAGGRVKQGQLLFVIEPTLYKDQVEQAEAELKTAQAQLEYARNNYSRMKEAVKSDAVSQIQVLQAESSVAEGVAAVSNAEAALSTARTNLGYCYVRAPFDGTISKATVDIGSYVGGSLQPVTLATIYKDNQMYAYFNVADNQWLAMTMDTRQLPTDLPKKIMVQLGKGGTESYPATLDYLSPNVDVNTGILMV
;
A
#
# COMPACT_ATOMS: atom_id res chain seq x y z
N LEU A 1 13.63 20.90 -10.02
CA LEU A 1 12.20 20.72 -9.70
C LEU A 1 11.90 19.24 -9.63
N THR A 2 11.23 18.81 -8.54
CA THR A 2 10.73 17.44 -8.36
C THR A 2 9.26 17.47 -7.98
N THR A 3 8.56 16.39 -8.24
CA THR A 3 7.17 16.21 -7.80
C THR A 3 7.10 15.91 -6.31
N GLU A 4 5.98 16.25 -5.65
CA GLU A 4 5.76 16.02 -4.21
C GLU A 4 5.97 14.54 -3.82
N LYS A 5 5.42 13.64 -4.60
CA LYS A 5 5.54 12.19 -4.40
C LYS A 5 5.67 11.46 -5.73
N THR A 6 6.54 10.47 -5.73
CA THR A 6 6.70 9.56 -6.86
C THR A 6 6.53 8.14 -6.34
N VAL A 7 5.64 7.35 -6.96
CA VAL A 7 5.42 5.96 -6.59
C VAL A 7 5.50 5.07 -7.81
N ASN A 8 6.35 4.06 -7.74
CA ASN A 8 6.41 3.00 -8.73
C ASN A 8 5.30 1.99 -8.44
N LEU A 9 4.39 1.82 -9.38
CA LEU A 9 3.39 0.77 -9.35
C LEU A 9 4.07 -0.55 -9.71
N VAL A 10 4.06 -1.48 -8.78
CA VAL A 10 4.67 -2.81 -8.97
C VAL A 10 3.62 -3.90 -8.97
N ALA A 11 3.86 -4.95 -9.74
CA ALA A 11 3.05 -6.16 -9.68
C ALA A 11 3.31 -6.88 -8.34
N ARG A 12 2.25 -7.07 -7.55
CA ARG A 12 2.31 -7.78 -6.25
C ARG A 12 1.93 -9.25 -6.35
N VAL A 13 1.40 -9.65 -7.49
CA VAL A 13 1.00 -11.03 -7.81
C VAL A 13 1.61 -11.43 -9.14
N ASN A 14 1.73 -12.71 -9.35
CA ASN A 14 2.26 -13.28 -10.57
C ASN A 14 1.12 -13.52 -11.59
N GLY A 15 1.35 -13.20 -12.85
CA GLY A 15 0.37 -13.45 -13.90
C GLY A 15 0.65 -12.70 -15.17
N THR A 16 -0.20 -12.83 -16.15
CA THR A 16 -0.10 -12.11 -17.43
C THR A 16 -0.81 -10.77 -17.32
N LEU A 17 -0.20 -9.71 -17.79
CA LEU A 17 -0.85 -8.39 -17.87
C LEU A 17 -1.95 -8.45 -18.93
N GLN A 18 -3.21 -8.37 -18.49
CA GLN A 18 -4.36 -8.55 -19.36
C GLN A 18 -4.82 -7.24 -20.03
N SER A 19 -4.82 -6.15 -19.28
CA SER A 19 -5.36 -4.87 -19.76
C SER A 19 -4.77 -3.67 -19.04
N THR A 20 -4.78 -2.52 -19.75
CA THR A 20 -4.43 -1.19 -19.20
C THR A 20 -5.60 -0.23 -19.43
N PHE A 21 -5.91 0.63 -18.43
CA PHE A 21 -7.10 1.50 -18.41
C PHE A 21 -6.74 2.97 -18.24
N TYR A 22 -5.64 3.41 -18.80
CA TYR A 22 -5.22 4.80 -18.76
C TYR A 22 -4.49 5.21 -20.04
N VAL A 23 -4.31 6.51 -20.22
CA VAL A 23 -3.50 7.07 -21.31
C VAL A 23 -2.14 7.49 -20.73
N ALA A 24 -1.05 7.09 -21.38
CA ALA A 24 0.30 7.47 -20.96
C ALA A 24 0.47 8.99 -20.92
N GLY A 25 1.03 9.53 -19.83
CA GLY A 25 1.13 10.95 -19.56
C GLY A 25 -0.19 11.61 -19.13
N GLY A 26 -1.27 10.85 -19.02
CA GLY A 26 -2.57 11.36 -18.59
C GLY A 26 -2.70 11.50 -17.07
N ARG A 27 -3.68 12.28 -16.63
CA ARG A 27 -4.06 12.39 -15.22
C ARG A 27 -4.91 11.20 -14.79
N VAL A 28 -4.64 10.70 -13.60
CA VAL A 28 -5.37 9.62 -12.96
C VAL A 28 -5.87 10.06 -11.59
N LYS A 29 -7.01 9.49 -11.16
CA LYS A 29 -7.61 9.75 -9.84
C LYS A 29 -7.29 8.63 -8.88
N GLN A 30 -7.22 8.94 -7.60
CA GLN A 30 -7.07 7.95 -6.53
C GLN A 30 -8.15 6.85 -6.65
N GLY A 31 -7.73 5.59 -6.54
CA GLY A 31 -8.62 4.44 -6.69
C GLY A 31 -8.96 4.06 -8.14
N GLN A 32 -8.61 4.87 -9.13
CA GLN A 32 -8.82 4.53 -10.54
C GLN A 32 -8.10 3.23 -10.89
N LEU A 33 -8.78 2.31 -11.57
CA LEU A 33 -8.18 1.09 -12.09
C LEU A 33 -7.22 1.43 -13.23
N LEU A 34 -6.01 0.92 -13.16
CA LEU A 34 -4.94 1.20 -14.11
C LEU A 34 -4.51 -0.04 -14.89
N PHE A 35 -4.32 -1.16 -14.18
CA PHE A 35 -3.92 -2.41 -14.78
C PHE A 35 -4.75 -3.57 -14.23
N VAL A 36 -4.94 -4.58 -15.06
CA VAL A 36 -5.50 -5.86 -14.64
C VAL A 36 -4.49 -6.95 -15.00
N ILE A 37 -4.03 -7.66 -13.98
CA ILE A 37 -3.27 -8.89 -14.09
C ILE A 37 -4.28 -10.03 -14.10
N GLU A 38 -4.08 -11.05 -14.90
CA GLU A 38 -5.01 -12.16 -15.08
C GLU A 38 -5.54 -12.71 -13.74
N PRO A 39 -6.84 -12.55 -13.44
CA PRO A 39 -7.39 -12.84 -12.11
C PRO A 39 -7.94 -14.26 -11.97
N THR A 40 -7.94 -15.08 -13.05
CA THR A 40 -8.66 -16.37 -13.09
C THR A 40 -8.21 -17.29 -11.98
N LEU A 41 -6.92 -17.56 -11.87
CA LEU A 41 -6.35 -18.42 -10.83
C LEU A 41 -6.70 -17.91 -9.40
N TYR A 42 -6.67 -16.60 -9.20
CA TYR A 42 -6.94 -16.00 -7.90
C TYR A 42 -8.44 -16.03 -7.53
N LYS A 43 -9.34 -15.99 -8.53
CA LYS A 43 -10.77 -16.22 -8.31
C LYS A 43 -11.03 -17.67 -7.87
N ASP A 44 -10.39 -18.62 -8.54
CA ASP A 44 -10.53 -20.05 -8.19
C ASP A 44 -10.01 -20.31 -6.76
N GLN A 45 -8.91 -19.67 -6.37
CA GLN A 45 -8.40 -19.74 -4.99
C GLN A 45 -9.37 -19.14 -3.96
N VAL A 46 -10.06 -18.06 -4.28
CA VAL A 46 -11.10 -17.49 -3.41
C VAL A 46 -12.28 -18.47 -3.28
N GLU A 47 -12.75 -19.04 -4.38
CA GLU A 47 -13.85 -20.02 -4.37
C GLU A 47 -13.49 -21.27 -3.56
N GLN A 48 -12.27 -21.77 -3.71
CA GLN A 48 -11.75 -22.88 -2.92
C GLN A 48 -11.74 -22.53 -1.43
N ALA A 49 -11.20 -21.37 -1.04
CA ALA A 49 -11.15 -20.95 0.37
C ALA A 49 -12.56 -20.71 0.97
N GLU A 50 -13.52 -20.25 0.15
CA GLU A 50 -14.92 -20.13 0.56
C GLU A 50 -15.57 -21.49 0.82
N ALA A 51 -15.25 -22.49 0.02
CA ALA A 51 -15.74 -23.86 0.22
C ALA A 51 -15.13 -24.49 1.49
N GLU A 52 -13.85 -24.27 1.74
CA GLU A 52 -13.16 -24.72 2.96
C GLU A 52 -13.75 -24.06 4.21
N LEU A 53 -14.05 -22.78 4.18
CA LEU A 53 -14.73 -22.07 5.28
C LEU A 53 -16.12 -22.65 5.55
N LYS A 54 -16.91 -22.91 4.51
CA LYS A 54 -18.22 -23.56 4.65
C LYS A 54 -18.13 -24.93 5.31
N THR A 55 -17.12 -25.71 4.94
CA THR A 55 -16.87 -27.04 5.52
C THR A 55 -16.54 -26.92 7.01
N ALA A 56 -15.63 -26.00 7.37
CA ALA A 56 -15.25 -25.76 8.76
C ALA A 56 -16.45 -25.27 9.60
N GLN A 57 -17.29 -24.40 9.05
CA GLN A 57 -18.51 -23.93 9.72
C GLN A 57 -19.50 -25.06 9.97
N ALA A 58 -19.71 -25.94 9.00
CA ALA A 58 -20.59 -27.10 9.16
C ALA A 58 -20.07 -28.08 10.23
N GLN A 59 -18.75 -28.29 10.28
CA GLN A 59 -18.12 -29.12 11.32
C GLN A 59 -18.28 -28.50 12.71
N LEU A 60 -18.10 -27.20 12.84
CA LEU A 60 -18.31 -26.49 14.11
C LEU A 60 -19.77 -26.56 14.55
N GLU A 61 -20.71 -26.41 13.65
CA GLU A 61 -22.15 -26.55 13.96
C GLU A 61 -22.47 -27.96 14.45
N TYR A 62 -21.96 -29.00 13.80
CA TYR A 62 -22.08 -30.37 14.26
C TYR A 62 -21.50 -30.54 15.66
N ALA A 63 -20.29 -30.05 15.91
CA ALA A 63 -19.64 -30.15 17.23
C ALA A 63 -20.46 -29.43 18.31
N ARG A 64 -20.99 -28.23 18.04
CA ARG A 64 -21.87 -27.49 18.97
C ARG A 64 -23.15 -28.23 19.28
N ASN A 65 -23.79 -28.79 18.26
CA ASN A 65 -25.02 -29.59 18.42
C ASN A 65 -24.76 -30.88 19.22
N ASN A 66 -23.61 -31.52 19.01
CA ASN A 66 -23.18 -32.68 19.77
C ASN A 66 -22.91 -32.33 21.24
N TYR A 67 -22.13 -31.26 21.48
CA TYR A 67 -21.84 -30.76 22.83
C TYR A 67 -23.15 -30.43 23.60
N SER A 68 -24.08 -29.73 22.95
CA SER A 68 -25.37 -29.41 23.56
C SER A 68 -26.15 -30.64 23.99
N ARG A 69 -26.19 -31.69 23.14
CA ARG A 69 -26.83 -32.97 23.46
C ARG A 69 -26.14 -33.70 24.61
N MET A 70 -24.80 -33.74 24.61
CA MET A 70 -24.03 -34.36 25.69
C MET A 70 -24.24 -33.66 27.04
N LYS A 71 -24.30 -32.32 27.01
CA LYS A 71 -24.58 -31.49 28.19
C LYS A 71 -25.98 -31.72 28.78
N GLU A 72 -26.98 -32.02 27.97
CA GLU A 72 -28.28 -32.39 28.46
C GLU A 72 -28.29 -33.83 28.98
N ALA A 73 -27.65 -34.77 28.29
CA ALA A 73 -27.61 -36.19 28.66
C ALA A 73 -26.87 -36.43 29.98
N VAL A 74 -25.88 -35.63 30.34
CA VAL A 74 -25.17 -35.75 31.63
C VAL A 74 -26.08 -35.44 32.84
N LYS A 75 -27.11 -34.60 32.66
CA LYS A 75 -28.06 -34.28 33.74
C LYS A 75 -28.89 -35.47 34.18
N SER A 76 -29.04 -36.47 33.30
CA SER A 76 -29.75 -37.72 33.54
C SER A 76 -28.81 -38.91 33.76
N ASP A 77 -27.52 -38.64 34.06
CA ASP A 77 -26.48 -39.68 34.23
C ASP A 77 -26.33 -40.64 33.02
N ALA A 78 -26.81 -40.23 31.84
CA ALA A 78 -26.77 -41.07 30.64
C ALA A 78 -25.39 -41.07 29.96
N VAL A 79 -24.53 -40.08 30.26
CA VAL A 79 -23.17 -39.95 29.74
C VAL A 79 -22.20 -39.47 30.82
N SER A 80 -20.91 -39.76 30.67
CA SER A 80 -19.89 -39.34 31.65
C SER A 80 -19.48 -37.89 31.43
N GLN A 81 -19.00 -37.23 32.50
CA GLN A 81 -18.42 -35.87 32.41
C GLN A 81 -17.23 -35.80 31.43
N ILE A 82 -16.47 -36.87 31.29
CA ILE A 82 -15.35 -36.98 30.35
C ILE A 82 -15.84 -36.82 28.91
N GLN A 83 -16.98 -37.39 28.56
CA GLN A 83 -17.57 -37.25 27.21
C GLN A 83 -18.06 -35.84 26.93
N VAL A 84 -18.55 -35.11 27.94
CA VAL A 84 -18.92 -33.70 27.80
C VAL A 84 -17.68 -32.84 27.57
N LEU A 85 -16.59 -33.06 28.34
CA LEU A 85 -15.31 -32.36 28.15
C LEU A 85 -14.71 -32.64 26.76
N GLN A 86 -14.83 -33.85 26.27
CA GLN A 86 -14.37 -34.22 24.93
C GLN A 86 -15.17 -33.51 23.83
N ALA A 87 -16.50 -33.41 23.99
CA ALA A 87 -17.36 -32.68 23.08
C ALA A 87 -17.08 -31.17 23.13
N GLU A 88 -16.76 -30.59 24.30
CA GLU A 88 -16.34 -29.21 24.47
C GLU A 88 -15.02 -28.93 23.75
N SER A 89 -14.03 -29.81 23.90
CA SER A 89 -12.77 -29.73 23.17
C SER A 89 -12.97 -29.72 21.64
N SER A 90 -13.88 -30.58 21.16
CA SER A 90 -14.24 -30.62 19.73
C SER A 90 -14.89 -29.33 19.25
N VAL A 91 -15.64 -28.61 20.08
CA VAL A 91 -16.14 -27.27 19.75
C VAL A 91 -14.99 -26.27 19.65
N ALA A 92 -14.03 -26.30 20.59
CA ALA A 92 -12.87 -25.44 20.57
C ALA A 92 -12.00 -25.66 19.31
N GLU A 93 -11.79 -26.93 18.92
CA GLU A 93 -11.13 -27.32 17.68
C GLU A 93 -11.87 -26.78 16.44
N GLY A 94 -13.21 -26.93 16.43
CA GLY A 94 -14.04 -26.41 15.35
C GLY A 94 -13.96 -24.87 15.23
N VAL A 95 -13.93 -24.15 16.36
CA VAL A 95 -13.74 -22.67 16.34
C VAL A 95 -12.39 -22.30 15.75
N ALA A 96 -11.33 -23.01 16.14
CA ALA A 96 -9.99 -22.77 15.58
C ALA A 96 -9.93 -23.07 14.07
N ALA A 97 -10.59 -24.15 13.62
CA ALA A 97 -10.67 -24.50 12.20
C ALA A 97 -11.39 -23.42 11.38
N VAL A 98 -12.50 -22.86 11.87
CA VAL A 98 -13.20 -21.74 11.22
C VAL A 98 -12.30 -20.52 11.14
N SER A 99 -11.62 -20.15 12.23
CA SER A 99 -10.70 -19.00 12.23
C SER A 99 -9.56 -19.16 11.22
N ASN A 100 -9.00 -20.37 11.09
CA ASN A 100 -7.97 -20.67 10.10
C ASN A 100 -8.50 -20.53 8.66
N ALA A 101 -9.70 -21.03 8.38
CA ALA A 101 -10.33 -20.94 7.07
C ALA A 101 -10.69 -19.47 6.71
N GLU A 102 -11.13 -18.67 7.68
CA GLU A 102 -11.37 -17.23 7.49
C GLU A 102 -10.08 -16.49 7.14
N ALA A 103 -8.97 -16.80 7.80
CA ALA A 103 -7.66 -16.21 7.49
C ALA A 103 -7.19 -16.60 6.08
N ALA A 104 -7.38 -17.85 5.68
CA ALA A 104 -7.06 -18.34 4.33
C ALA A 104 -7.89 -17.60 3.26
N LEU A 105 -9.20 -17.46 3.48
CA LEU A 105 -10.09 -16.70 2.61
C LEU A 105 -9.69 -15.22 2.50
N SER A 106 -9.35 -14.60 3.61
CA SER A 106 -8.86 -13.20 3.63
C SER A 106 -7.59 -13.04 2.78
N THR A 107 -6.66 -13.98 2.88
CA THR A 107 -5.43 -13.99 2.07
C THR A 107 -5.74 -14.16 0.59
N ALA A 108 -6.61 -15.10 0.23
CA ALA A 108 -7.02 -15.33 -1.16
C ALA A 108 -7.69 -14.08 -1.77
N ARG A 109 -8.59 -13.42 -1.03
CA ARG A 109 -9.24 -12.17 -1.44
C ARG A 109 -8.26 -11.01 -1.61
N THR A 110 -7.27 -10.92 -0.73
CA THR A 110 -6.20 -9.91 -0.82
C THR A 110 -5.38 -10.11 -2.09
N ASN A 111 -4.99 -11.35 -2.39
CA ASN A 111 -4.25 -11.68 -3.61
C ASN A 111 -5.07 -11.37 -4.87
N LEU A 112 -6.37 -11.72 -4.88
CA LEU A 112 -7.27 -11.33 -5.97
C LEU A 112 -7.36 -9.79 -6.10
N GLY A 113 -7.39 -9.06 -4.98
CA GLY A 113 -7.36 -7.60 -4.98
C GLY A 113 -6.11 -7.02 -5.64
N TYR A 114 -4.96 -7.67 -5.48
CA TYR A 114 -3.70 -7.25 -6.11
C TYR A 114 -3.66 -7.48 -7.63
N CYS A 115 -4.56 -8.30 -8.19
CA CYS A 115 -4.72 -8.40 -9.64
C CYS A 115 -5.24 -7.09 -10.27
N TYR A 116 -5.91 -6.25 -9.49
CA TYR A 116 -6.50 -4.97 -9.92
C TYR A 116 -5.64 -3.82 -9.39
N VAL A 117 -4.65 -3.41 -10.16
CA VAL A 117 -3.73 -2.33 -9.75
C VAL A 117 -4.42 -0.98 -9.92
N ARG A 118 -4.51 -0.22 -8.82
CA ARG A 118 -5.19 1.08 -8.76
C ARG A 118 -4.22 2.19 -8.39
N ALA A 119 -4.57 3.42 -8.77
CA ALA A 119 -3.82 4.61 -8.41
C ALA A 119 -3.89 4.87 -6.89
N PRO A 120 -2.75 5.04 -6.21
CA PRO A 120 -2.72 5.32 -4.76
C PRO A 120 -3.10 6.76 -4.41
N PHE A 121 -2.98 7.69 -5.34
CA PHE A 121 -3.32 9.12 -5.22
C PHE A 121 -3.57 9.74 -6.59
N ASP A 122 -4.10 10.96 -6.61
CA ASP A 122 -4.29 11.75 -7.82
C ASP A 122 -2.96 12.25 -8.36
N GLY A 123 -2.73 12.11 -9.67
CA GLY A 123 -1.47 12.55 -10.28
C GLY A 123 -1.38 12.23 -11.76
N THR A 124 -0.20 12.38 -12.31
CA THR A 124 0.13 12.04 -13.70
C THR A 124 0.88 10.71 -13.75
N ILE A 125 0.45 9.81 -14.64
CA ILE A 125 1.04 8.48 -14.80
C ILE A 125 1.97 8.43 -16.02
N SER A 126 3.12 7.75 -15.85
CA SER A 126 4.06 7.50 -16.96
C SER A 126 3.51 6.50 -17.98
N LYS A 127 4.26 6.31 -19.06
CA LYS A 127 4.05 5.16 -19.96
C LYS A 127 4.27 3.86 -19.17
N ALA A 128 3.50 2.81 -19.51
CA ALA A 128 3.75 1.46 -19.04
C ALA A 128 5.14 0.98 -19.43
N THR A 129 5.82 0.29 -18.51
CA THR A 129 7.14 -0.32 -18.75
C THR A 129 7.04 -1.73 -19.31
N VAL A 130 5.85 -2.30 -19.26
CA VAL A 130 5.54 -3.65 -19.75
C VAL A 130 4.33 -3.60 -20.66
N ASP A 131 4.33 -4.43 -21.70
CA ASP A 131 3.24 -4.50 -22.66
C ASP A 131 2.17 -5.52 -22.22
N ILE A 132 0.94 -5.34 -22.72
CA ILE A 132 -0.15 -6.29 -22.54
C ILE A 132 0.28 -7.66 -23.11
N GLY A 133 -0.01 -8.73 -22.38
CA GLY A 133 0.44 -10.09 -22.70
C GLY A 133 1.77 -10.49 -22.06
N SER A 134 2.50 -9.55 -21.49
CA SER A 134 3.73 -9.85 -20.75
C SER A 134 3.42 -10.50 -19.40
N TYR A 135 4.25 -11.48 -19.02
CA TYR A 135 4.21 -12.04 -17.67
C TYR A 135 4.84 -11.06 -16.68
N VAL A 136 4.13 -10.74 -15.61
CA VAL A 136 4.55 -9.83 -14.54
C VAL A 136 4.56 -10.57 -13.20
N GLY A 137 5.36 -10.08 -12.29
CA GLY A 137 5.57 -10.69 -10.98
C GLY A 137 6.98 -11.23 -10.85
N GLY A 138 7.30 -11.80 -9.71
CA GLY A 138 8.61 -12.36 -9.40
C GLY A 138 8.92 -12.20 -7.92
N SER A 139 9.31 -13.29 -7.27
CA SER A 139 9.59 -13.30 -5.83
C SER A 139 10.86 -12.51 -5.46
N LEU A 140 11.79 -12.32 -6.40
CA LEU A 140 13.10 -11.71 -6.14
C LEU A 140 13.19 -10.24 -6.56
N GLN A 141 12.47 -9.82 -7.59
CA GLN A 141 12.39 -8.42 -8.02
C GLN A 141 10.98 -8.11 -8.54
N PRO A 142 10.21 -7.27 -7.86
CA PRO A 142 8.90 -6.86 -8.34
C PRO A 142 9.04 -6.08 -9.65
N VAL A 143 8.24 -6.47 -10.65
CA VAL A 143 8.20 -5.78 -11.94
C VAL A 143 7.46 -4.46 -11.78
N THR A 144 8.12 -3.35 -12.11
CA THR A 144 7.47 -2.03 -12.19
C THR A 144 6.58 -1.99 -13.42
N LEU A 145 5.32 -1.60 -13.24
CA LEU A 145 4.33 -1.47 -14.31
C LEU A 145 4.30 -0.04 -14.88
N ALA A 146 4.30 0.95 -14.02
CA ALA A 146 4.35 2.38 -14.35
C ALA A 146 4.74 3.19 -13.11
N THR A 147 5.00 4.49 -13.30
CA THR A 147 5.28 5.42 -12.22
C THR A 147 4.19 6.48 -12.18
N ILE A 148 3.67 6.81 -10.98
CA ILE A 148 2.74 7.91 -10.77
C ILE A 148 3.48 9.04 -10.07
N TYR A 149 3.28 10.25 -10.57
CA TYR A 149 3.83 11.49 -10.05
C TYR A 149 2.69 12.34 -9.48
N LYS A 150 2.80 12.74 -8.21
CA LYS A 150 1.89 13.72 -7.63
C LYS A 150 2.39 15.11 -7.98
N ASP A 151 1.81 15.70 -9.00
CA ASP A 151 2.24 16.95 -9.63
C ASP A 151 1.41 18.19 -9.20
N ASN A 152 0.58 18.06 -8.17
CA ASN A 152 -0.21 19.17 -7.63
C ASN A 152 0.67 20.25 -6.97
N GLN A 153 1.79 19.83 -6.39
CA GLN A 153 2.83 20.70 -5.83
C GLN A 153 4.19 20.22 -6.35
N MET A 154 5.08 21.17 -6.60
CA MET A 154 6.44 20.87 -7.04
C MET A 154 7.41 21.40 -6.00
N TYR A 155 8.44 20.62 -5.71
CA TYR A 155 9.56 21.04 -4.88
C TYR A 155 10.70 21.53 -5.76
N ALA A 156 11.26 22.66 -5.37
CA ALA A 156 12.48 23.18 -5.94
C ALA A 156 13.61 23.01 -4.92
N TYR A 157 14.55 22.13 -5.21
CA TYR A 157 15.78 22.03 -4.42
C TYR A 157 16.84 22.94 -5.02
N PHE A 158 17.49 23.71 -4.21
CA PHE A 158 18.62 24.53 -4.61
C PHE A 158 19.73 24.49 -3.56
N ASN A 159 20.92 24.66 -4.05
CA ASN A 159 22.11 24.66 -3.24
C ASN A 159 22.49 26.10 -2.92
N VAL A 160 22.67 26.40 -1.65
CA VAL A 160 23.13 27.70 -1.17
C VAL A 160 24.56 27.53 -0.65
N ALA A 161 25.50 28.35 -1.13
CA ALA A 161 26.85 28.33 -0.62
C ALA A 161 26.88 28.86 0.83
N ASP A 162 27.74 28.31 1.68
CA ASP A 162 27.87 28.65 3.09
C ASP A 162 28.10 30.15 3.34
N ASN A 163 28.92 30.81 2.51
CA ASN A 163 29.18 32.23 2.59
C ASN A 163 27.93 33.09 2.29
N GLN A 164 27.07 32.65 1.37
CA GLN A 164 25.80 33.30 1.08
C GLN A 164 24.81 33.09 2.23
N TRP A 165 24.80 31.88 2.78
CA TRP A 165 23.99 31.54 3.91
C TRP A 165 24.37 32.36 5.16
N LEU A 166 25.67 32.44 5.47
CA LEU A 166 26.20 33.25 6.55
C LEU A 166 25.87 34.73 6.37
N ALA A 167 25.97 35.25 5.16
CA ALA A 167 25.60 36.64 4.86
C ALA A 167 24.11 36.91 5.11
N MET A 168 23.24 35.98 4.80
CA MET A 168 21.78 36.06 5.05
C MET A 168 21.42 35.94 6.52
N THR A 169 22.18 35.18 7.31
CA THR A 169 21.87 34.89 8.73
C THR A 169 22.60 35.82 9.69
N MET A 170 23.76 36.41 9.31
CA MET A 170 24.51 37.34 10.16
C MET A 170 23.75 38.60 10.50
N ASP A 171 22.87 39.07 9.63
CA ASP A 171 22.08 40.30 9.84
C ASP A 171 20.94 40.09 10.86
N THR A 172 20.47 38.87 11.05
CA THR A 172 19.33 38.54 11.91
C THR A 172 19.69 37.90 13.25
N ARG A 173 20.93 37.43 13.44
CA ARG A 173 21.37 36.65 14.65
C ARG A 173 20.41 35.56 15.11
N GLN A 174 19.48 35.16 14.27
CA GLN A 174 18.44 34.16 14.55
C GLN A 174 18.72 32.84 13.83
N LEU A 175 18.45 31.75 14.51
CA LEU A 175 18.49 30.44 13.90
C LEU A 175 17.45 30.33 12.76
N PRO A 176 17.69 29.46 11.75
CA PRO A 176 16.86 29.33 10.54
C PRO A 176 15.37 29.04 10.74
N THR A 177 14.92 28.81 11.97
CA THR A 177 13.52 28.55 12.30
C THR A 177 12.57 29.72 12.04
N ASP A 178 13.10 30.94 11.93
CA ASP A 178 12.30 32.17 11.75
C ASP A 178 12.43 32.81 10.36
N LEU A 179 12.96 32.09 9.39
CA LEU A 179 12.99 32.54 8.00
C LEU A 179 11.58 32.78 7.46
N PRO A 180 11.39 33.82 6.63
CA PRO A 180 10.09 34.10 6.04
C PRO A 180 9.60 32.87 5.28
N LYS A 181 8.50 32.29 5.73
CA LYS A 181 7.88 31.10 5.10
C LYS A 181 7.43 31.34 3.64
N LYS A 182 7.47 32.60 3.16
CA LYS A 182 7.08 32.98 1.81
C LYS A 182 8.32 33.37 1.03
N ILE A 183 8.61 32.60 0.01
CA ILE A 183 9.72 32.78 -0.94
C ILE A 183 9.12 32.95 -2.33
N MET A 184 9.77 33.74 -3.18
CA MET A 184 9.41 33.85 -4.60
C MET A 184 10.43 33.08 -5.43
N VAL A 185 9.97 32.09 -6.19
CA VAL A 185 10.83 31.31 -7.09
C VAL A 185 10.68 31.84 -8.51
N GLN A 186 11.79 32.24 -9.12
CA GLN A 186 11.85 32.65 -10.54
C GLN A 186 12.45 31.51 -11.36
N LEU A 187 11.79 31.13 -12.44
CA LEU A 187 12.26 30.10 -13.37
C LEU A 187 13.04 30.75 -14.53
N GLY A 188 14.32 30.41 -14.64
CA GLY A 188 15.19 30.85 -15.72
C GLY A 188 15.92 32.17 -15.47
N LYS A 189 17.03 32.40 -16.22
CA LYS A 189 17.77 33.68 -16.21
C LYS A 189 16.92 34.75 -16.87
N GLY A 190 16.40 35.71 -16.09
CA GLY A 190 15.60 36.82 -16.59
C GLY A 190 14.12 36.53 -16.80
N GLY A 191 13.60 35.45 -16.23
CA GLY A 191 12.17 35.15 -16.23
C GLY A 191 11.38 36.25 -15.51
N THR A 192 10.35 36.78 -16.17
CA THR A 192 9.43 37.76 -15.59
C THR A 192 8.38 37.12 -14.65
N GLU A 193 8.25 35.82 -14.68
CA GLU A 193 7.28 35.12 -13.86
C GLU A 193 7.89 34.65 -12.54
N SER A 194 7.31 35.09 -11.45
CA SER A 194 7.68 34.68 -10.10
C SER A 194 6.52 33.89 -9.45
N TYR A 195 6.84 32.73 -8.93
CA TYR A 195 5.87 31.84 -8.29
C TYR A 195 6.02 31.91 -6.78
N PRO A 196 4.93 32.11 -6.03
CA PRO A 196 4.99 32.08 -4.57
C PRO A 196 5.29 30.65 -4.11
N ALA A 197 6.31 30.52 -3.28
CA ALA A 197 6.70 29.25 -2.67
C ALA A 197 6.78 29.40 -1.14
N THR A 198 6.74 28.28 -0.45
CA THR A 198 6.96 28.19 0.99
C THR A 198 8.21 27.37 1.24
N LEU A 199 9.03 27.80 2.20
CA LEU A 199 10.18 27.02 2.64
C LEU A 199 9.66 25.78 3.36
N ASP A 200 10.00 24.59 2.86
CA ASP A 200 9.59 23.31 3.43
C ASP A 200 10.68 22.71 4.32
N TYR A 201 11.90 22.67 3.82
CA TYR A 201 13.02 22.04 4.50
C TYR A 201 14.32 22.82 4.28
N LEU A 202 15.10 22.87 5.33
CA LEU A 202 16.46 23.38 5.32
C LEU A 202 17.37 22.29 5.89
N SER A 203 18.42 21.91 5.17
CA SER A 203 19.37 20.93 5.69
C SER A 203 20.07 21.48 6.93
N PRO A 204 20.08 20.79 8.07
CA PRO A 204 20.81 21.21 9.26
C PRO A 204 22.33 21.06 9.10
N ASN A 205 22.79 20.33 8.09
CA ASN A 205 24.19 20.05 7.84
C ASN A 205 24.65 20.71 6.54
N VAL A 206 25.76 21.42 6.62
CA VAL A 206 26.55 21.87 5.46
C VAL A 206 27.47 20.74 5.05
N ASP A 207 27.50 20.38 3.77
CA ASP A 207 28.47 19.43 3.28
C ASP A 207 29.88 20.02 3.42
N VAL A 208 30.68 19.41 4.27
CA VAL A 208 32.05 19.90 4.62
C VAL A 208 33.04 19.88 3.44
N ASN A 209 32.76 19.09 2.40
CA ASN A 209 33.63 19.00 1.23
C ASN A 209 33.30 20.07 0.17
N THR A 210 32.04 20.45 0.10
CA THR A 210 31.56 21.39 -0.94
C THR A 210 31.13 22.75 -0.38
N GLY A 211 30.96 22.89 0.94
CA GLY A 211 30.44 24.10 1.56
C GLY A 211 29.01 24.44 1.13
N ILE A 212 28.20 23.43 0.77
CA ILE A 212 26.86 23.62 0.21
C ILE A 212 25.81 23.19 1.23
N LEU A 213 24.78 24.00 1.36
CA LEU A 213 23.58 23.75 2.14
C LEU A 213 22.42 23.49 1.16
N MET A 214 21.71 22.39 1.34
CA MET A 214 20.53 22.06 0.55
C MET A 214 19.28 22.70 1.16
N VAL A 215 18.53 23.39 0.33
CA VAL A 215 17.24 24.02 0.67
C VAL A 215 16.14 23.49 -0.22
#